data_38b1570447405febbc04719155cca43f
#
_entry.id   38b1570447405febbc04719155cca43f
#
_cell.length_a   1.000
_cell.length_b   1.000
_cell.length_c   1.000
_cell.angle_alpha   90.00
_cell.angle_beta   90.00
_cell.angle_gamma   90.00
#
_symmetry.space_group_name_H-M   'P 1'
#
loop_
_entity.id
_entity.type
_entity.pdbx_description
1 polymer ?
#
loop_
_entity_poly.entity_id
_entity_poly.type
_entity_poly.pdbx_seq_one_letter_code
_entity_poly.pdbx_strand_id
1 'polypeptide(L)'
;MIFPKPKVVSFREKVNGIKKSTYLTHSLYYYPAKFIPQIVRFCLDEYTPKGGVVLDPFAGSGTMGVEASTQGYESYMLDINPLLDFFYPLKIPSFTKEEWEQSYSEAKDFLKEVLHREPKVVKKINDNISYWYPEKLYSYFCKIWTNFHELKDKKSIISKNAVALVLFRISKYYSYAEHSMPKLFISKRKRALIEKKLKDPDLFGLIERMGFEILKDIKQSVDTLIELGGKLKPTKYFAGVDSSDFDFSKIPEVDCIITSPPYLQAQEYIRTFKLEMMWLGIPQDKIKEYMSKEIPFREAPSKIEGDYINKIREKIGRKDLLKLFDSYFWFTIKALENASKRLVKGGKLCVLIGNPKMKGIEVEIWKVIYEYFVNNLHFKFIDLFDDKIVYRKLFTGRNNQNPEGMKSEYLLVLEKK
;
A
#
# COMPACT_ATOMS: atom_id res chain seq x y z
N MET A 1 -4.98 -34.52 0.20
CA MET A 1 -6.12 -33.63 -0.14
C MET A 1 -6.16 -33.38 -1.64
N ILE A 2 -7.36 -33.33 -2.26
CA ILE A 2 -7.52 -32.94 -3.68
C ILE A 2 -7.78 -31.42 -3.71
N PHE A 3 -6.91 -30.67 -4.36
CA PHE A 3 -7.07 -29.24 -4.51
C PHE A 3 -7.98 -28.91 -5.70
N PRO A 4 -8.78 -27.82 -5.61
CA PRO A 4 -9.62 -27.38 -6.72
C PRO A 4 -8.77 -26.93 -7.92
N LYS A 5 -9.35 -27.09 -9.13
CA LYS A 5 -8.74 -26.57 -10.35
C LYS A 5 -9.12 -25.09 -10.53
N PRO A 6 -8.16 -24.20 -10.82
CA PRO A 6 -8.47 -22.80 -11.03
C PRO A 6 -9.19 -22.56 -12.37
N LYS A 7 -10.12 -21.61 -12.37
CA LYS A 7 -10.78 -21.09 -13.56
C LYS A 7 -9.88 -19.99 -14.16
N VAL A 8 -9.40 -20.14 -15.38
CA VAL A 8 -8.59 -19.11 -16.04
C VAL A 8 -9.47 -17.91 -16.39
N VAL A 9 -9.01 -16.71 -16.04
CA VAL A 9 -9.72 -15.44 -16.21
C VAL A 9 -8.77 -14.30 -16.56
N SER A 10 -9.28 -13.25 -17.20
CA SER A 10 -8.67 -11.94 -17.25
C SER A 10 -9.63 -10.95 -16.57
N PHE A 11 -9.33 -10.55 -15.32
CA PHE A 11 -10.19 -9.58 -14.61
C PHE A 11 -10.22 -8.22 -15.30
N ARG A 12 -9.15 -7.86 -16.02
CA ARG A 12 -9.08 -6.61 -16.79
C ARG A 12 -10.08 -6.57 -17.94
N GLU A 13 -10.42 -7.73 -18.52
CA GLU A 13 -11.40 -7.88 -19.58
C GLU A 13 -12.80 -8.15 -19.03
N LYS A 14 -12.89 -8.89 -17.93
CA LYS A 14 -14.16 -9.27 -17.29
C LYS A 14 -14.89 -8.08 -16.69
N VAL A 15 -14.16 -7.12 -16.11
CA VAL A 15 -14.73 -5.93 -15.45
C VAL A 15 -14.64 -4.72 -16.38
N ASN A 16 -15.77 -4.37 -16.97
CA ASN A 16 -15.89 -3.22 -17.86
C ASN A 16 -15.77 -1.87 -17.13
N GLY A 17 -15.39 -0.83 -17.87
CA GLY A 17 -15.39 0.56 -17.39
C GLY A 17 -14.09 1.02 -16.73
N ILE A 18 -13.16 0.13 -16.38
CA ILE A 18 -11.86 0.50 -15.81
C ILE A 18 -10.76 0.31 -16.85
N LYS A 19 -10.42 1.38 -17.58
CA LYS A 19 -9.37 1.36 -18.62
C LYS A 19 -7.95 1.42 -18.05
N LYS A 20 -7.75 2.10 -16.91
CA LYS A 20 -6.43 2.29 -16.26
C LYS A 20 -6.54 2.05 -14.77
N SER A 21 -5.60 1.31 -14.19
CA SER A 21 -5.51 1.09 -12.73
C SER A 21 -5.13 2.34 -11.92
N THR A 22 -4.90 3.47 -12.59
CA THR A 22 -4.51 4.77 -12.02
C THR A 22 -5.62 5.81 -12.06
N TYR A 23 -6.85 5.41 -12.39
CA TYR A 23 -8.01 6.31 -12.44
C TYR A 23 -8.40 6.79 -11.03
N LEU A 24 -9.23 7.83 -10.95
CA LEU A 24 -9.64 8.48 -9.70
C LEU A 24 -8.43 8.83 -8.82
N THR A 25 -8.53 8.54 -7.54
CA THR A 25 -7.49 8.80 -6.53
C THR A 25 -6.42 7.70 -6.42
N HIS A 26 -6.48 6.64 -7.24
CA HIS A 26 -5.48 5.57 -7.21
C HIS A 26 -4.07 6.05 -7.55
N SER A 27 -3.91 7.15 -8.30
CA SER A 27 -2.63 7.72 -8.70
C SER A 27 -2.04 8.73 -7.72
N LEU A 28 -2.75 9.13 -6.65
CA LEU A 28 -2.33 10.22 -5.75
C LEU A 28 -0.94 10.03 -5.18
N TYR A 29 -0.58 8.80 -4.84
CA TYR A 29 0.77 8.48 -4.40
C TYR A 29 1.24 7.13 -4.93
N TYR A 30 2.56 7.01 -5.16
CA TYR A 30 3.16 5.75 -5.57
C TYR A 30 3.11 4.73 -4.41
N TYR A 31 2.61 3.55 -4.70
CA TYR A 31 2.66 2.38 -3.82
C TYR A 31 3.07 1.16 -4.63
N PRO A 32 4.07 0.37 -4.19
CA PRO A 32 4.50 -0.81 -4.93
C PRO A 32 3.46 -1.93 -4.86
N ALA A 33 3.39 -2.77 -5.89
CA ALA A 33 2.54 -3.97 -5.95
C ALA A 33 1.06 -3.71 -5.59
N LYS A 34 0.44 -2.73 -6.28
CA LYS A 34 -0.96 -2.38 -6.05
C LYS A 34 -1.91 -3.51 -6.43
N PHE A 35 -2.91 -3.72 -5.60
CA PHE A 35 -4.13 -4.44 -5.95
C PHE A 35 -4.80 -3.79 -7.15
N ILE A 36 -5.23 -4.57 -8.16
CA ILE A 36 -5.91 -3.98 -9.32
C ILE A 36 -7.40 -3.74 -9.00
N PRO A 37 -7.94 -2.56 -9.34
CA PRO A 37 -9.33 -2.21 -9.04
C PRO A 37 -10.36 -3.19 -9.59
N GLN A 38 -10.10 -3.79 -10.74
CA GLN A 38 -11.01 -4.74 -11.38
C GLN A 38 -11.30 -5.97 -10.51
N ILE A 39 -10.30 -6.49 -9.80
CA ILE A 39 -10.49 -7.65 -8.90
C ILE A 39 -11.36 -7.25 -7.72
N VAL A 40 -11.14 -6.06 -7.15
CA VAL A 40 -11.96 -5.56 -6.05
C VAL A 40 -13.42 -5.42 -6.49
N ARG A 41 -13.68 -4.77 -7.63
CA ARG A 41 -15.03 -4.66 -8.18
C ARG A 41 -15.69 -6.00 -8.41
N PHE A 42 -14.96 -6.94 -9.00
CA PHE A 42 -15.45 -8.29 -9.18
C PHE A 42 -15.87 -8.94 -7.86
N CYS A 43 -15.05 -8.80 -6.81
CA CYS A 43 -15.39 -9.35 -5.49
C CYS A 43 -16.60 -8.64 -4.84
N LEU A 44 -16.71 -7.32 -5.02
CA LEU A 44 -17.88 -6.56 -4.54
C LEU A 44 -19.17 -7.00 -5.24
N ASP A 45 -19.13 -7.17 -6.56
CA ASP A 45 -20.30 -7.50 -7.36
C ASP A 45 -20.78 -8.96 -7.16
N GLU A 46 -19.83 -9.91 -7.07
CA GLU A 46 -20.15 -11.35 -7.06
C GLU A 46 -20.29 -11.93 -5.64
N TYR A 47 -19.57 -11.38 -4.66
CA TYR A 47 -19.41 -12.01 -3.35
C TYR A 47 -19.84 -11.14 -2.16
N THR A 48 -20.27 -9.89 -2.40
CA THR A 48 -20.64 -8.98 -1.33
C THR A 48 -22.11 -8.56 -1.50
N PRO A 49 -22.98 -8.68 -0.50
CA PRO A 49 -24.33 -8.12 -0.56
C PRO A 49 -24.30 -6.62 -0.85
N LYS A 50 -25.20 -6.12 -1.70
CA LYS A 50 -25.26 -4.69 -2.03
C LYS A 50 -25.38 -3.82 -0.77
N GLY A 51 -24.50 -2.84 -0.63
CA GLY A 51 -24.45 -1.96 0.53
C GLY A 51 -23.87 -2.60 1.79
N GLY A 52 -23.29 -3.79 1.67
CA GLY A 52 -22.64 -4.51 2.75
C GLY A 52 -21.33 -3.86 3.25
N VAL A 53 -20.74 -4.48 4.25
CA VAL A 53 -19.52 -4.02 4.91
C VAL A 53 -18.34 -4.88 4.47
N VAL A 54 -17.23 -4.25 4.08
CA VAL A 54 -16.04 -4.96 3.62
C VAL A 54 -14.80 -4.62 4.43
N LEU A 55 -13.86 -5.56 4.49
CA LEU A 55 -12.62 -5.42 5.26
C LEU A 55 -11.39 -5.80 4.41
N ASP A 56 -10.33 -4.98 4.49
CA ASP A 56 -9.01 -5.31 3.98
C ASP A 56 -7.95 -5.21 5.08
N PRO A 57 -7.46 -6.33 5.62
CA PRO A 57 -6.42 -6.35 6.65
C PRO A 57 -5.00 -6.07 6.12
N PHE A 58 -4.82 -5.91 4.79
CA PHE A 58 -3.54 -5.58 4.14
C PHE A 58 -3.75 -4.50 3.08
N ALA A 59 -4.35 -3.38 3.48
CA ALA A 59 -4.91 -2.38 2.58
C ALA A 59 -3.92 -1.69 1.64
N GLY A 60 -2.64 -1.62 1.99
CA GLY A 60 -1.57 -1.09 1.15
C GLY A 60 -1.91 0.27 0.56
N SER A 61 -2.12 0.31 -0.75
CA SER A 61 -2.47 1.55 -1.45
C SER A 61 -3.92 2.03 -1.21
N GLY A 62 -4.77 1.28 -0.48
CA GLY A 62 -6.17 1.61 -0.24
C GLY A 62 -7.08 1.38 -1.46
N THR A 63 -6.71 0.50 -2.38
CA THR A 63 -7.51 0.21 -3.57
C THR A 63 -8.90 -0.30 -3.21
N MET A 64 -8.98 -1.21 -2.23
CA MET A 64 -10.26 -1.76 -1.78
C MET A 64 -11.18 -0.65 -1.25
N GLY A 65 -10.69 0.24 -0.40
CA GLY A 65 -11.48 1.33 0.15
C GLY A 65 -12.00 2.31 -0.91
N VAL A 66 -11.20 2.67 -1.93
CA VAL A 66 -11.65 3.53 -3.04
C VAL A 66 -12.77 2.86 -3.81
N GLU A 67 -12.60 1.60 -4.21
CA GLU A 67 -13.62 0.87 -4.96
C GLU A 67 -14.88 0.62 -4.14
N ALA A 68 -14.75 0.21 -2.88
CA ALA A 68 -15.86 -0.01 -1.98
C ALA A 68 -16.68 1.28 -1.80
N SER A 69 -16.02 2.38 -1.45
CA SER A 69 -16.67 3.68 -1.25
C SER A 69 -17.47 4.12 -2.48
N THR A 70 -16.85 4.03 -3.68
CA THR A 70 -17.48 4.45 -4.96
C THR A 70 -18.62 3.54 -5.41
N GLN A 71 -18.68 2.30 -4.94
CA GLN A 71 -19.76 1.34 -5.23
C GLN A 71 -20.82 1.28 -4.14
N GLY A 72 -20.73 2.12 -3.10
CA GLY A 72 -21.74 2.21 -2.05
C GLY A 72 -21.58 1.19 -0.92
N TYR A 73 -20.37 0.69 -0.68
CA TYR A 73 -20.06 -0.23 0.43
C TYR A 73 -19.30 0.50 1.54
N GLU A 74 -19.66 0.25 2.79
CA GLU A 74 -18.87 0.64 3.94
C GLU A 74 -17.60 -0.22 4.01
N SER A 75 -16.47 0.37 4.38
CA SER A 75 -15.22 -0.37 4.38
C SER A 75 -14.31 -0.07 5.57
N TYR A 76 -13.55 -1.08 5.94
CA TYR A 76 -12.53 -1.03 6.98
C TYR A 76 -11.19 -1.47 6.39
N MET A 77 -10.13 -0.74 6.70
CA MET A 77 -8.79 -0.98 6.17
C MET A 77 -7.74 -0.94 7.26
N LEU A 78 -6.79 -1.88 7.21
CA LEU A 78 -5.64 -1.92 8.10
C LEU A 78 -4.35 -2.01 7.30
N ASP A 79 -3.31 -1.33 7.76
CA ASP A 79 -1.96 -1.52 7.22
C ASP A 79 -0.89 -1.13 8.24
N ILE A 80 0.27 -1.76 8.13
CA ILE A 80 1.43 -1.50 8.99
C ILE A 80 2.10 -0.15 8.70
N ASN A 81 1.86 0.43 7.52
CA ASN A 81 2.48 1.67 7.10
C ASN A 81 1.79 2.89 7.74
N PRO A 82 2.45 3.62 8.66
CA PRO A 82 1.83 4.77 9.34
C PRO A 82 1.60 5.98 8.43
N LEU A 83 2.23 6.04 7.24
CA LEU A 83 2.03 7.13 6.30
C LEU A 83 0.66 7.15 5.66
N LEU A 84 -0.11 6.07 5.80
CA LEU A 84 -1.45 5.98 5.24
C LEU A 84 -2.42 6.99 5.85
N ASP A 85 -2.12 7.49 7.07
CA ASP A 85 -2.82 8.63 7.69
C ASP A 85 -2.78 9.91 6.84
N PHE A 86 -1.74 10.07 6.00
CA PHE A 86 -1.63 11.19 5.07
C PHE A 86 -2.27 10.91 3.71
N PHE A 87 -2.38 9.65 3.31
CA PHE A 87 -2.86 9.27 1.98
C PHE A 87 -4.37 9.02 1.94
N TYR A 88 -4.90 8.27 2.89
CA TYR A 88 -6.28 7.81 2.85
C TYR A 88 -7.31 8.94 2.93
N PRO A 89 -7.17 9.99 3.76
CA PRO A 89 -8.15 11.06 3.80
C PRO A 89 -8.40 11.74 2.46
N LEU A 90 -7.36 11.81 1.59
CA LEU A 90 -7.48 12.37 0.25
C LEU A 90 -7.88 11.32 -0.80
N LYS A 91 -7.52 10.06 -0.58
CA LYS A 91 -7.88 8.97 -1.49
C LYS A 91 -9.33 8.54 -1.39
N ILE A 92 -9.88 8.61 -0.19
CA ILE A 92 -11.24 8.16 0.13
C ILE A 92 -11.89 9.27 0.97
N PRO A 93 -12.26 10.39 0.31
CA PRO A 93 -12.76 11.56 1.01
C PRO A 93 -14.07 11.27 1.74
N SER A 94 -14.15 11.73 2.98
CA SER A 94 -15.37 11.75 3.80
C SER A 94 -15.90 13.17 4.03
N PHE A 95 -15.45 14.13 3.22
CA PHE A 95 -15.77 15.56 3.28
C PHE A 95 -16.64 15.98 2.08
N THR A 96 -17.37 17.07 2.22
CA THR A 96 -18.20 17.64 1.16
C THR A 96 -17.37 18.38 0.11
N LYS A 97 -18.00 18.75 -1.01
CA LYS A 97 -17.33 19.55 -2.04
C LYS A 97 -16.93 20.91 -1.51
N GLU A 98 -17.76 21.53 -0.70
CA GLU A 98 -17.52 22.86 -0.09
C GLU A 98 -16.33 22.78 0.90
N GLU A 99 -16.30 21.77 1.75
CA GLU A 99 -15.17 21.53 2.67
C GLU A 99 -13.86 21.30 1.90
N TRP A 100 -13.94 20.58 0.78
CA TRP A 100 -12.80 20.36 -0.10
C TRP A 100 -12.30 21.65 -0.73
N GLU A 101 -13.17 22.47 -1.34
CA GLU A 101 -12.76 23.74 -1.97
C GLU A 101 -12.12 24.69 -0.95
N GLN A 102 -12.67 24.79 0.24
CA GLN A 102 -12.09 25.57 1.33
C GLN A 102 -10.71 25.03 1.73
N SER A 103 -10.61 23.72 1.93
CA SER A 103 -9.35 23.07 2.32
C SER A 103 -8.29 23.15 1.23
N TYR A 104 -8.69 23.09 -0.04
CA TYR A 104 -7.77 23.28 -1.17
C TYR A 104 -7.23 24.70 -1.25
N SER A 105 -8.09 25.72 -1.03
CA SER A 105 -7.64 27.10 -0.95
C SER A 105 -6.64 27.30 0.20
N GLU A 106 -6.95 26.77 1.38
CA GLU A 106 -6.04 26.76 2.52
C GLU A 106 -4.73 26.03 2.19
N ALA A 107 -4.77 24.88 1.49
CA ALA A 107 -3.58 24.14 1.10
C ALA A 107 -2.68 24.91 0.14
N LYS A 108 -3.24 25.71 -0.78
CA LYS A 108 -2.47 26.59 -1.66
C LYS A 108 -1.70 27.65 -0.88
N ASP A 109 -2.38 28.33 0.05
CA ASP A 109 -1.76 29.36 0.89
C ASP A 109 -0.72 28.74 1.82
N PHE A 110 -1.04 27.59 2.39
CA PHE A 110 -0.12 26.83 3.24
C PHE A 110 1.12 26.36 2.47
N LEU A 111 0.98 25.82 1.26
CA LEU A 111 2.10 25.45 0.43
C LEU A 111 2.99 26.66 0.11
N LYS A 112 2.39 27.79 -0.26
CA LYS A 112 3.11 29.04 -0.50
C LYS A 112 3.88 29.49 0.75
N GLU A 113 3.24 29.48 1.92
CA GLU A 113 3.86 29.83 3.19
C GLU A 113 5.02 28.89 3.53
N VAL A 114 4.85 27.58 3.36
CA VAL A 114 5.90 26.58 3.59
C VAL A 114 7.11 26.78 2.68
N LEU A 115 6.90 27.14 1.43
CA LEU A 115 7.99 27.33 0.46
C LEU A 115 8.78 28.61 0.66
N HIS A 116 8.11 29.71 1.08
CA HIS A 116 8.72 31.05 1.09
C HIS A 116 9.09 31.58 2.46
N ARG A 117 8.45 31.13 3.53
CA ARG A 117 8.74 31.60 4.88
C ARG A 117 10.18 31.33 5.28
N GLU A 118 10.82 32.35 5.90
CA GLU A 118 12.11 32.16 6.57
C GLU A 118 11.88 31.80 8.04
N PRO A 119 12.19 30.55 8.45
CA PRO A 119 12.04 30.15 9.86
C PRO A 119 13.13 30.83 10.72
N LYS A 120 12.82 31.12 11.97
CA LYS A 120 13.82 31.67 12.91
C LYS A 120 15.04 30.74 13.08
N VAL A 121 14.81 29.45 13.07
CA VAL A 121 15.84 28.41 13.16
C VAL A 121 15.45 27.24 12.22
N VAL A 122 16.34 26.89 11.31
CA VAL A 122 16.16 25.70 10.47
C VAL A 122 16.50 24.46 11.29
N LYS A 123 15.51 23.58 11.47
CA LYS A 123 15.67 22.35 12.25
C LYS A 123 16.27 21.23 11.41
N LYS A 124 17.18 20.47 12.01
CA LYS A 124 17.61 19.17 11.48
C LYS A 124 16.53 18.13 11.82
N ILE A 125 15.71 17.78 10.85
CA ILE A 125 14.53 16.91 11.07
C ILE A 125 14.93 15.47 11.45
N ASN A 126 15.95 14.93 10.76
CA ASN A 126 16.47 13.57 11.03
C ASN A 126 17.92 13.48 10.55
N ASP A 127 18.79 12.85 11.35
CA ASP A 127 20.23 12.79 11.11
C ASP A 127 20.63 12.05 9.81
N ASN A 128 19.80 11.11 9.37
CA ASN A 128 20.12 10.26 8.22
C ASN A 128 19.61 10.80 6.88
N ILE A 129 18.88 11.94 6.87
CA ILE A 129 18.33 12.48 5.63
C ILE A 129 19.42 13.06 4.74
N SER A 130 20.44 13.71 5.30
CA SER A 130 21.53 14.37 4.54
C SER A 130 22.21 13.43 3.54
N TYR A 131 22.30 12.15 3.86
CA TYR A 131 22.86 11.11 2.96
C TYR A 131 22.13 11.03 1.60
N TRP A 132 20.86 11.45 1.54
CA TRP A 132 20.02 11.31 0.35
C TRP A 132 20.03 12.53 -0.56
N TYR A 133 20.75 13.59 -0.21
CA TYR A 133 20.72 14.86 -0.93
C TYR A 133 22.11 15.47 -1.09
N PRO A 134 22.33 16.28 -2.14
CA PRO A 134 23.40 17.28 -2.12
C PRO A 134 23.09 18.36 -1.10
N GLU A 135 24.11 18.98 -0.53
CA GLU A 135 23.99 19.95 0.58
C GLU A 135 23.01 21.10 0.29
N LYS A 136 23.07 21.69 -0.90
CA LYS A 136 22.19 22.79 -1.33
C LYS A 136 20.70 22.39 -1.26
N LEU A 137 20.36 21.19 -1.74
CA LEU A 137 18.96 20.70 -1.66
C LEU A 137 18.59 20.22 -0.27
N TYR A 138 19.52 19.63 0.46
CA TYR A 138 19.30 19.26 1.85
C TYR A 138 18.91 20.47 2.70
N SER A 139 19.70 21.56 2.62
CA SER A 139 19.44 22.81 3.36
C SER A 139 18.08 23.41 2.97
N TYR A 140 17.77 23.43 1.67
CA TYR A 140 16.48 23.93 1.17
C TYR A 140 15.31 23.10 1.70
N PHE A 141 15.37 21.78 1.64
CA PHE A 141 14.31 20.93 2.15
C PHE A 141 14.20 20.96 3.68
N CYS A 142 15.32 21.12 4.41
CA CYS A 142 15.25 21.33 5.86
C CYS A 142 14.47 22.60 6.22
N LYS A 143 14.65 23.70 5.48
CA LYS A 143 13.86 24.92 5.64
C LYS A 143 12.37 24.65 5.43
N ILE A 144 12.01 24.05 4.30
CA ILE A 144 10.62 23.75 3.94
C ILE A 144 9.96 22.86 4.98
N TRP A 145 10.61 21.76 5.38
CA TRP A 145 10.05 20.83 6.35
C TRP A 145 9.99 21.43 7.77
N THR A 146 10.92 22.34 8.12
CA THR A 146 10.81 23.12 9.36
C THR A 146 9.52 23.95 9.34
N ASN A 147 9.26 24.69 8.25
CA ASN A 147 8.04 25.48 8.10
C ASN A 147 6.79 24.61 8.18
N PHE A 148 6.77 23.46 7.49
CA PHE A 148 5.66 22.53 7.56
C PHE A 148 5.39 22.07 9.00
N HIS A 149 6.41 21.66 9.75
CA HIS A 149 6.26 21.21 11.12
C HIS A 149 5.80 22.29 12.10
N GLU A 150 6.19 23.54 11.87
CA GLU A 150 5.76 24.68 12.72
C GLU A 150 4.32 25.13 12.45
N LEU A 151 3.82 24.89 11.23
CA LEU A 151 2.55 25.45 10.77
C LEU A 151 1.41 24.43 10.68
N LYS A 152 1.74 23.15 10.48
CA LYS A 152 0.78 22.08 10.17
C LYS A 152 -0.37 21.93 11.17
N ASP A 153 -0.14 22.21 12.45
CA ASP A 153 -1.14 22.02 13.50
C ASP A 153 -2.16 23.18 13.56
N LYS A 154 -1.92 24.25 12.79
CA LYS A 154 -2.85 25.37 12.60
C LYS A 154 -3.70 25.23 11.34
N LYS A 155 -3.56 24.15 10.61
CA LYS A 155 -4.23 23.89 9.33
C LYS A 155 -5.23 22.76 9.46
N SER A 156 -6.25 22.76 8.61
CA SER A 156 -7.16 21.63 8.51
C SER A 156 -6.42 20.33 8.19
N ILE A 157 -6.95 19.21 8.61
CA ILE A 157 -6.32 17.89 8.35
C ILE A 157 -6.18 17.63 6.85
N ILE A 158 -7.14 18.08 6.06
CA ILE A 158 -7.17 17.90 4.60
C ILE A 158 -6.06 18.72 3.96
N SER A 159 -5.94 20.01 4.30
CA SER A 159 -4.87 20.90 3.82
C SER A 159 -3.50 20.39 4.20
N LYS A 160 -3.33 20.00 5.47
CA LYS A 160 -2.09 19.42 5.98
C LYS A 160 -1.68 18.19 5.16
N ASN A 161 -2.60 17.28 4.89
CA ASN A 161 -2.31 16.06 4.15
C ASN A 161 -2.02 16.35 2.68
N ALA A 162 -2.73 17.27 2.04
CA ALA A 162 -2.46 17.66 0.67
C ALA A 162 -1.05 18.25 0.51
N VAL A 163 -0.65 19.17 1.40
CA VAL A 163 0.69 19.75 1.39
C VAL A 163 1.75 18.70 1.73
N ALA A 164 1.51 17.80 2.70
CA ALA A 164 2.45 16.72 3.00
C ALA A 164 2.70 15.80 1.77
N LEU A 165 1.64 15.46 1.01
CA LEU A 165 1.80 14.69 -0.22
C LEU A 165 2.64 15.42 -1.26
N VAL A 166 2.44 16.73 -1.44
CA VAL A 166 3.27 17.56 -2.31
C VAL A 166 4.73 17.48 -1.87
N LEU A 167 4.99 17.73 -0.58
CA LEU A 167 6.34 17.72 -0.02
C LEU A 167 7.02 16.36 -0.15
N PHE A 168 6.32 15.27 0.09
CA PHE A 168 6.84 13.90 -0.14
C PHE A 168 7.28 13.72 -1.58
N ARG A 169 6.44 14.11 -2.55
CA ARG A 169 6.74 13.94 -3.97
C ARG A 169 7.92 14.80 -4.41
N ILE A 170 7.97 16.08 -4.07
CA ILE A 170 9.09 16.97 -4.46
C ILE A 170 10.39 16.58 -3.74
N SER A 171 10.35 16.30 -2.44
CA SER A 171 11.54 15.90 -1.67
C SER A 171 12.15 14.61 -2.25
N LYS A 172 11.32 13.58 -2.52
CA LYS A 172 11.79 12.33 -3.12
C LYS A 172 12.29 12.52 -4.56
N TYR A 173 11.61 13.32 -5.37
CA TYR A 173 12.01 13.60 -6.75
C TYR A 173 13.39 14.26 -6.84
N TYR A 174 13.69 15.20 -5.97
CA TYR A 174 14.97 15.91 -5.92
C TYR A 174 16.02 15.26 -5.00
N SER A 175 15.76 14.07 -4.51
CA SER A 175 16.75 13.26 -3.78
C SER A 175 17.57 12.37 -4.71
N TYR A 176 18.65 11.79 -4.19
CA TYR A 176 19.43 10.74 -4.86
C TYR A 176 18.71 9.39 -4.93
N ALA A 177 17.56 9.25 -4.26
CA ALA A 177 16.77 8.02 -4.24
C ALA A 177 16.24 7.66 -5.64
N GLU A 178 16.45 6.42 -6.05
CA GLU A 178 15.93 5.92 -7.32
C GLU A 178 14.40 5.74 -7.26
N HIS A 179 13.68 6.26 -8.26
CA HIS A 179 12.21 6.22 -8.31
C HIS A 179 11.65 5.03 -9.08
N SER A 180 12.47 4.46 -9.96
CA SER A 180 12.03 3.38 -10.86
C SER A 180 11.91 2.04 -10.15
N MET A 181 12.35 1.95 -8.90
CA MET A 181 12.32 0.73 -8.10
C MET A 181 11.65 0.95 -6.74
N PRO A 182 10.93 -0.04 -6.24
CA PRO A 182 10.24 0.06 -4.96
C PRO A 182 11.17 0.08 -3.74
N LYS A 183 12.44 -0.31 -3.92
CA LYS A 183 13.44 -0.31 -2.85
C LYS A 183 14.18 1.03 -2.81
N LEU A 184 14.22 1.67 -1.66
CA LEU A 184 14.96 2.91 -1.48
C LEU A 184 16.47 2.66 -1.55
N PHE A 185 17.12 3.20 -2.57
CA PHE A 185 18.59 3.14 -2.76
C PHE A 185 19.07 4.29 -3.64
N ILE A 186 20.36 4.59 -3.57
CA ILE A 186 21.01 5.60 -4.41
C ILE A 186 21.59 4.92 -5.66
N SER A 187 21.17 5.37 -6.85
CA SER A 187 21.80 4.94 -8.11
C SER A 187 22.76 5.99 -8.65
N LYS A 188 23.82 5.55 -9.32
CA LYS A 188 24.78 6.45 -10.01
C LYS A 188 24.05 7.34 -11.01
N ARG A 189 23.09 6.78 -11.76
CA ARG A 189 22.25 7.51 -12.73
C ARG A 189 21.48 8.64 -12.08
N LYS A 190 20.77 8.35 -10.97
CA LYS A 190 19.96 9.33 -10.26
C LYS A 190 20.83 10.43 -9.64
N ARG A 191 21.98 10.05 -9.05
CA ARG A 191 22.93 11.02 -8.52
C ARG A 191 23.40 12.00 -9.60
N ALA A 192 23.87 11.50 -10.76
CA ALA A 192 24.31 12.34 -11.87
C ALA A 192 23.17 13.28 -12.38
N LEU A 193 21.92 12.80 -12.41
CA LEU A 193 20.76 13.59 -12.78
C LEU A 193 20.54 14.76 -11.80
N ILE A 194 20.63 14.50 -10.50
CA ILE A 194 20.45 15.56 -9.48
C ILE A 194 21.59 16.56 -9.52
N GLU A 195 22.85 16.10 -9.65
CA GLU A 195 24.01 16.99 -9.81
C GLU A 195 23.90 17.91 -11.06
N LYS A 196 23.32 17.39 -12.16
CA LYS A 196 23.00 18.22 -13.33
C LYS A 196 21.94 19.26 -13.01
N LYS A 197 20.86 18.90 -12.27
CA LYS A 197 19.80 19.83 -11.88
C LYS A 197 20.28 20.95 -10.95
N LEU A 198 21.29 20.70 -10.12
CA LEU A 198 21.90 21.73 -9.26
C LEU A 198 22.49 22.92 -10.02
N LYS A 199 22.86 22.73 -11.30
CA LYS A 199 23.40 23.77 -12.16
C LYS A 199 22.35 24.69 -12.75
N ASP A 200 21.06 24.36 -12.61
CA ASP A 200 19.96 25.16 -13.09
C ASP A 200 19.84 26.43 -12.21
N PRO A 201 19.91 27.64 -12.80
CA PRO A 201 19.80 28.88 -12.04
C PRO A 201 18.41 29.08 -11.41
N ASP A 202 17.37 28.47 -12.01
CA ASP A 202 15.98 28.53 -11.51
C ASP A 202 15.54 27.26 -10.78
N LEU A 203 16.48 26.51 -10.21
CA LEU A 203 16.19 25.21 -9.56
C LEU A 203 15.06 25.33 -8.52
N PHE A 204 15.06 26.35 -7.68
CA PHE A 204 14.06 26.50 -6.64
C PHE A 204 12.70 26.93 -7.19
N GLY A 205 12.67 27.74 -8.25
CA GLY A 205 11.45 28.03 -8.99
C GLY A 205 10.86 26.80 -9.67
N LEU A 206 11.71 25.90 -10.18
CA LEU A 206 11.25 24.62 -10.73
C LEU A 206 10.63 23.72 -9.64
N ILE A 207 11.21 23.69 -8.43
CA ILE A 207 10.66 22.93 -7.30
C ILE A 207 9.30 23.49 -6.90
N GLU A 208 9.18 24.80 -6.81
CA GLU A 208 7.93 25.49 -6.50
C GLU A 208 6.84 25.18 -7.52
N ARG A 209 7.10 25.42 -8.81
CA ARG A 209 6.14 25.11 -9.89
C ARG A 209 5.69 23.66 -9.84
N MET A 210 6.63 22.71 -9.69
CA MET A 210 6.30 21.30 -9.51
C MET A 210 5.39 21.07 -8.29
N GLY A 211 5.63 21.76 -7.19
CA GLY A 211 4.78 21.66 -5.99
C GLY A 211 3.33 22.06 -6.26
N PHE A 212 3.12 23.19 -6.94
CA PHE A 212 1.77 23.65 -7.29
C PHE A 212 1.09 22.79 -8.37
N GLU A 213 1.84 22.26 -9.33
CA GLU A 213 1.31 21.28 -10.29
C GLU A 213 0.84 20.00 -9.60
N ILE A 214 1.64 19.46 -8.68
CA ILE A 214 1.24 18.28 -7.88
C ILE A 214 -0.03 18.58 -7.08
N LEU A 215 -0.13 19.75 -6.45
CA LEU A 215 -1.31 20.14 -5.69
C LEU A 215 -2.56 20.25 -6.59
N LYS A 216 -2.39 20.75 -7.81
CA LYS A 216 -3.45 20.78 -8.84
C LYS A 216 -3.87 19.39 -9.26
N ASP A 217 -2.93 18.47 -9.48
CA ASP A 217 -3.23 17.06 -9.81
C ASP A 217 -4.02 16.35 -8.69
N ILE A 218 -3.65 16.65 -7.43
CA ILE A 218 -4.39 16.16 -6.25
C ILE A 218 -5.83 16.68 -6.30
N LYS A 219 -6.01 17.99 -6.54
CA LYS A 219 -7.35 18.59 -6.67
C LYS A 219 -8.17 17.87 -7.73
N GLN A 220 -7.65 17.76 -8.94
CA GLN A 220 -8.36 17.12 -10.04
C GLN A 220 -8.77 15.67 -9.72
N SER A 221 -7.91 14.91 -9.07
CA SER A 221 -8.20 13.52 -8.70
C SER A 221 -9.31 13.43 -7.64
N VAL A 222 -9.27 14.32 -6.65
CA VAL A 222 -10.29 14.37 -5.58
C VAL A 222 -11.61 14.90 -6.11
N ASP A 223 -11.60 15.98 -6.93
CA ASP A 223 -12.79 16.51 -7.58
C ASP A 223 -13.53 15.43 -8.37
N THR A 224 -12.79 14.68 -9.22
CA THR A 224 -13.36 13.59 -10.01
C THR A 224 -14.05 12.53 -9.13
N LEU A 225 -13.49 12.25 -7.94
CA LEU A 225 -14.08 11.30 -7.01
C LEU A 225 -15.35 11.86 -6.34
N ILE A 226 -15.32 13.13 -5.93
CA ILE A 226 -16.48 13.81 -5.31
C ILE A 226 -17.63 13.97 -6.31
N GLU A 227 -17.32 14.24 -7.58
CA GLU A 227 -18.30 14.37 -8.67
C GLU A 227 -19.05 13.07 -8.99
N LEU A 228 -18.51 11.91 -8.61
CA LEU A 228 -19.28 10.64 -8.66
C LEU A 228 -20.51 10.67 -7.74
N GLY A 229 -20.58 11.66 -6.85
CA GLY A 229 -21.78 12.07 -6.12
C GLY A 229 -22.24 11.09 -5.05
N GLY A 230 -23.22 11.53 -4.21
CA GLY A 230 -24.05 10.92 -3.16
C GLY A 230 -24.02 9.41 -2.83
N LYS A 231 -23.18 8.62 -3.46
CA LYS A 231 -22.99 7.19 -3.24
C LYS A 231 -21.72 6.84 -2.45
N LEU A 232 -20.85 7.84 -2.20
CA LEU A 232 -19.63 7.57 -1.44
C LEU A 232 -19.98 7.11 -0.03
N LYS A 233 -19.55 5.92 0.33
CA LYS A 233 -19.69 5.38 1.68
C LYS A 233 -18.43 5.59 2.50
N PRO A 234 -18.56 5.75 3.82
CA PRO A 234 -17.42 5.98 4.69
C PRO A 234 -16.46 4.79 4.68
N THR A 235 -15.18 5.11 4.74
CA THR A 235 -14.11 4.15 4.97
C THR A 235 -13.43 4.48 6.28
N LYS A 236 -13.35 3.53 7.19
CA LYS A 236 -12.51 3.62 8.39
C LYS A 236 -11.20 2.91 8.16
N TYR A 237 -10.11 3.47 8.65
CA TYR A 237 -8.78 2.89 8.47
C TYR A 237 -7.96 2.96 9.75
N PHE A 238 -7.03 2.03 9.88
CA PHE A 238 -6.07 1.92 10.98
C PHE A 238 -4.68 1.81 10.37
N ALA A 239 -3.90 2.90 10.42
CA ALA A 239 -2.54 2.96 9.93
C ALA A 239 -1.53 2.64 11.02
N GLY A 240 -0.38 2.05 10.66
CA GLY A 240 0.68 1.68 11.60
C GLY A 240 0.35 0.47 12.47
N VAL A 241 -0.66 -0.33 12.09
CA VAL A 241 -1.12 -1.51 12.85
C VAL A 241 -0.75 -2.82 12.19
N ASP A 242 -0.51 -3.83 12.99
CA ASP A 242 -0.22 -5.19 12.57
C ASP A 242 -1.49 -6.05 12.62
N SER A 243 -1.97 -6.48 11.46
CA SER A 243 -3.19 -7.29 11.34
C SER A 243 -3.08 -8.66 12.02
N SER A 244 -1.88 -9.19 12.24
CA SER A 244 -1.71 -10.44 12.97
C SER A 244 -1.97 -10.32 14.48
N ASP A 245 -1.92 -9.09 15.03
CA ASP A 245 -2.05 -8.77 16.46
C ASP A 245 -3.12 -7.71 16.74
N PHE A 246 -3.81 -7.23 15.71
CA PHE A 246 -4.84 -6.20 15.86
C PHE A 246 -6.10 -6.74 16.58
N ASP A 247 -6.66 -5.93 17.46
CA ASP A 247 -7.94 -6.20 18.11
C ASP A 247 -9.10 -5.92 17.14
N PHE A 248 -9.53 -6.95 16.43
CA PHE A 248 -10.63 -6.86 15.48
C PHE A 248 -12.02 -6.64 16.12
N SER A 249 -12.17 -6.65 17.45
CA SER A 249 -13.43 -6.27 18.10
C SER A 249 -13.82 -4.80 17.83
N LYS A 250 -12.85 -3.97 17.45
CA LYS A 250 -13.03 -2.57 17.02
C LYS A 250 -13.68 -2.43 15.65
N ILE A 251 -13.83 -3.52 14.90
CA ILE A 251 -14.48 -3.58 13.60
C ILE A 251 -15.80 -4.32 13.75
N PRO A 252 -16.91 -3.84 13.17
CA PRO A 252 -18.19 -4.55 13.20
C PRO A 252 -18.08 -5.91 12.46
N GLU A 253 -19.16 -6.67 12.45
CA GLU A 253 -19.26 -7.80 11.54
C GLU A 253 -19.20 -7.32 10.09
N VAL A 254 -18.56 -8.10 9.23
CA VAL A 254 -18.36 -7.77 7.82
C VAL A 254 -18.87 -8.89 6.92
N ASP A 255 -19.40 -8.50 5.75
CA ASP A 255 -19.93 -9.43 4.76
C ASP A 255 -18.85 -10.06 3.90
N CYS A 256 -17.79 -9.31 3.65
CA CYS A 256 -16.69 -9.81 2.82
C CYS A 256 -15.33 -9.25 3.26
N ILE A 257 -14.31 -10.10 3.23
CA ILE A 257 -12.90 -9.70 3.30
C ILE A 257 -12.33 -9.78 1.89
N ILE A 258 -11.83 -8.65 1.38
CA ILE A 258 -11.21 -8.55 0.05
C ILE A 258 -9.79 -8.03 0.23
N THR A 259 -8.80 -8.88 0.04
CA THR A 259 -7.43 -8.53 0.42
C THR A 259 -6.36 -9.17 -0.46
N SER A 260 -5.18 -8.54 -0.47
CA SER A 260 -3.98 -9.08 -1.11
C SER A 260 -2.82 -9.00 -0.12
N PRO A 261 -2.56 -10.06 0.65
CA PRO A 261 -1.44 -10.10 1.59
C PRO A 261 -0.09 -9.86 0.90
N PRO A 262 0.94 -9.39 1.61
CA PRO A 262 2.30 -9.34 1.07
C PRO A 262 2.72 -10.69 0.49
N TYR A 263 3.50 -10.71 -0.59
CA TYR A 263 3.96 -11.97 -1.18
C TYR A 263 5.20 -12.51 -0.45
N LEU A 264 5.41 -13.82 -0.47
CA LEU A 264 6.48 -14.52 0.28
C LEU A 264 7.90 -13.95 0.06
N GLN A 265 8.17 -13.42 -1.11
CA GLN A 265 9.42 -12.70 -1.41
C GLN A 265 9.11 -11.22 -1.63
N ALA A 266 8.25 -10.67 -0.76
CA ALA A 266 7.75 -9.32 -0.87
C ALA A 266 8.85 -8.27 -0.81
N GLN A 267 8.48 -7.12 -1.34
CA GLN A 267 9.28 -5.91 -1.25
C GLN A 267 9.23 -5.39 0.19
N GLU A 268 10.31 -4.75 0.61
CA GLU A 268 10.36 -4.02 1.88
C GLU A 268 9.52 -2.74 1.73
N TYR A 269 8.22 -2.82 2.03
CA TYR A 269 7.26 -1.72 1.85
C TYR A 269 7.64 -0.51 2.70
N ILE A 270 7.94 -0.71 3.98
CA ILE A 270 8.35 0.36 4.89
C ILE A 270 9.64 1.02 4.39
N ARG A 271 10.59 0.24 3.89
CA ARG A 271 11.82 0.77 3.31
C ARG A 271 11.56 1.69 2.10
N THR A 272 10.54 1.41 1.31
CA THR A 272 10.15 2.25 0.17
C THR A 272 9.77 3.66 0.60
N PHE A 273 9.17 3.79 1.78
CA PHE A 273 8.68 5.05 2.36
C PHE A 273 9.57 5.63 3.46
N LYS A 274 10.76 5.08 3.63
CA LYS A 274 11.69 5.50 4.69
C LYS A 274 12.05 6.98 4.62
N LEU A 275 12.21 7.53 3.41
CA LEU A 275 12.58 8.93 3.23
C LEU A 275 11.46 9.87 3.69
N GLU A 276 10.21 9.55 3.36
CA GLU A 276 9.02 10.27 3.78
C GLU A 276 8.86 10.22 5.31
N MET A 277 9.05 9.06 5.91
CA MET A 277 9.02 8.90 7.36
C MET A 277 10.08 9.75 8.07
N MET A 278 11.29 9.79 7.52
CA MET A 278 12.36 10.64 8.06
C MET A 278 11.99 12.13 7.99
N TRP A 279 11.42 12.61 6.88
CA TRP A 279 10.96 13.99 6.75
C TRP A 279 9.80 14.34 7.68
N LEU A 280 8.94 13.38 8.02
CA LEU A 280 7.92 13.56 9.07
C LEU A 280 8.51 13.60 10.48
N GLY A 281 9.81 13.41 10.64
CA GLY A 281 10.47 13.37 11.95
C GLY A 281 10.23 12.08 12.72
N ILE A 282 9.79 10.99 12.05
CA ILE A 282 9.66 9.68 12.71
C ILE A 282 11.07 9.21 13.11
N PRO A 283 11.30 8.90 14.40
CA PRO A 283 12.59 8.46 14.90
C PRO A 283 13.09 7.18 14.21
N GLN A 284 14.40 7.04 14.07
CA GLN A 284 15.00 5.93 13.34
C GLN A 284 14.72 4.55 13.98
N ASP A 285 14.61 4.49 15.29
CA ASP A 285 14.22 3.31 16.06
C ASP A 285 12.78 2.90 15.74
N LYS A 286 11.85 3.85 15.67
CA LYS A 286 10.47 3.60 15.22
C LYS A 286 10.38 3.11 13.78
N ILE A 287 11.15 3.68 12.86
CA ILE A 287 11.21 3.19 11.48
C ILE A 287 11.73 1.73 11.45
N LYS A 288 12.77 1.43 12.25
CA LYS A 288 13.26 0.05 12.39
C LYS A 288 12.22 -0.89 13.00
N GLU A 289 11.43 -0.42 13.97
CA GLU A 289 10.33 -1.18 14.56
C GLU A 289 9.29 -1.55 13.49
N TYR A 290 8.84 -0.60 12.66
CA TYR A 290 7.93 -0.90 11.54
C TYR A 290 8.54 -1.89 10.55
N MET A 291 9.81 -1.70 10.18
CA MET A 291 10.51 -2.63 9.28
C MET A 291 10.60 -4.05 9.86
N SER A 292 10.82 -4.19 11.17
CA SER A 292 10.91 -5.49 11.83
C SER A 292 9.57 -6.21 11.93
N LYS A 293 8.46 -5.49 11.80
CA LYS A 293 7.10 -6.05 11.76
C LYS A 293 6.63 -6.43 10.36
N GLU A 294 7.38 -6.11 9.32
CA GLU A 294 7.03 -6.53 7.96
C GLU A 294 7.14 -8.05 7.79
N ILE A 295 6.14 -8.63 7.17
CA ILE A 295 6.15 -10.04 6.77
C ILE A 295 7.04 -10.16 5.50
N PRO A 296 8.04 -11.07 5.47
CA PRO A 296 8.33 -12.20 6.35
C PRO A 296 9.56 -12.00 7.28
N PHE A 297 9.95 -10.77 7.63
CA PHE A 297 11.26 -10.47 8.25
C PHE A 297 11.32 -10.69 9.77
N ARG A 298 10.25 -11.12 10.39
CA ARG A 298 10.20 -11.41 11.82
C ARG A 298 10.24 -12.92 12.10
N GLU A 299 10.50 -13.32 13.35
CA GLU A 299 10.55 -14.71 13.75
C GLU A 299 9.15 -15.21 14.11
N ALA A 300 8.72 -16.32 13.48
CA ALA A 300 7.45 -16.94 13.80
C ALA A 300 7.51 -17.66 15.16
N PRO A 301 6.51 -17.48 16.03
CA PRO A 301 6.45 -18.19 17.30
C PRO A 301 6.28 -19.71 17.14
N SER A 302 5.67 -20.14 16.06
CA SER A 302 5.44 -21.53 15.72
C SER A 302 5.34 -21.74 14.21
N LYS A 303 5.15 -22.96 13.77
CA LYS A 303 4.96 -23.31 12.35
C LYS A 303 3.48 -23.53 12.06
N ILE A 304 3.08 -23.17 10.85
CA ILE A 304 1.81 -23.64 10.31
C ILE A 304 2.01 -25.08 9.82
N GLU A 305 1.14 -25.98 10.23
CA GLU A 305 1.18 -27.39 9.85
C GLU A 305 0.10 -27.70 8.81
N GLY A 306 0.41 -28.63 7.91
CA GLY A 306 -0.47 -29.11 6.86
C GLY A 306 0.28 -29.99 5.86
N ASP A 307 -0.41 -30.84 5.13
CA ASP A 307 0.22 -31.79 4.20
C ASP A 307 1.00 -31.07 3.08
N TYR A 308 0.41 -30.02 2.52
CA TYR A 308 1.03 -29.31 1.42
C TYR A 308 2.22 -28.46 1.89
N ILE A 309 2.04 -27.67 2.95
CA ILE A 309 3.09 -26.79 3.47
C ILE A 309 4.31 -27.59 3.96
N ASN A 310 4.09 -28.76 4.58
CA ASN A 310 5.18 -29.61 5.07
C ASN A 310 6.00 -30.19 3.90
N LYS A 311 5.33 -30.64 2.82
CA LYS A 311 6.01 -31.10 1.60
C LYS A 311 6.87 -29.99 0.94
N ILE A 312 6.40 -28.74 0.95
CA ILE A 312 7.20 -27.61 0.41
C ILE A 312 8.38 -27.32 1.33
N ARG A 313 8.18 -27.34 2.65
CA ARG A 313 9.23 -27.12 3.67
C ARG A 313 10.38 -28.11 3.52
N GLU A 314 10.07 -29.40 3.33
CA GLU A 314 11.06 -30.47 3.08
C GLU A 314 11.87 -30.20 1.80
N LYS A 315 11.21 -29.80 0.70
CA LYS A 315 11.88 -29.49 -0.58
C LYS A 315 12.82 -28.29 -0.46
N ILE A 316 12.45 -27.27 0.31
CA ILE A 316 13.29 -26.08 0.55
C ILE A 316 14.57 -26.47 1.31
N GLY A 317 14.47 -27.17 2.42
CA GLY A 317 15.55 -27.75 3.24
C GLY A 317 16.61 -26.78 3.80
N ARG A 318 16.67 -25.53 3.36
CA ARG A 318 17.67 -24.51 3.72
C ARG A 318 17.19 -23.67 4.89
N LYS A 319 17.86 -23.72 6.04
CA LYS A 319 17.44 -23.08 7.31
C LYS A 319 17.11 -21.59 7.21
N ASP A 320 17.91 -20.82 6.49
CA ASP A 320 17.68 -19.37 6.31
C ASP A 320 16.40 -19.08 5.50
N LEU A 321 16.15 -19.86 4.44
CA LEU A 321 14.93 -19.75 3.65
C LEU A 321 13.70 -20.27 4.42
N LEU A 322 13.87 -21.32 5.25
CA LEU A 322 12.81 -21.85 6.08
C LEU A 322 12.34 -20.86 7.15
N LYS A 323 13.26 -20.06 7.73
CA LYS A 323 12.85 -18.97 8.63
C LYS A 323 11.92 -17.98 7.95
N LEU A 324 12.27 -17.52 6.74
CA LEU A 324 11.42 -16.60 5.98
C LEU A 324 10.08 -17.24 5.57
N PHE A 325 10.13 -18.51 5.18
CA PHE A 325 8.96 -19.29 4.78
C PHE A 325 7.98 -19.47 5.94
N ASP A 326 8.47 -19.95 7.09
CA ASP A 326 7.64 -20.21 8.27
C ASP A 326 7.08 -18.90 8.84
N SER A 327 7.89 -17.83 8.88
CA SER A 327 7.43 -16.49 9.28
C SER A 327 6.31 -15.98 8.38
N TYR A 328 6.50 -16.06 7.06
CA TYR A 328 5.50 -15.62 6.10
C TYR A 328 4.14 -16.28 6.34
N PHE A 329 4.13 -17.61 6.39
CA PHE A 329 2.88 -18.35 6.54
C PHE A 329 2.24 -18.13 7.90
N TRP A 330 3.03 -18.11 8.97
CA TRP A 330 2.48 -17.87 10.31
C TRP A 330 1.76 -16.53 10.39
N PHE A 331 2.43 -15.43 10.04
CA PHE A 331 1.85 -14.08 10.17
C PHE A 331 0.72 -13.83 9.16
N THR A 332 0.84 -14.32 7.93
CA THR A 332 -0.22 -14.19 6.93
C THR A 332 -1.48 -14.95 7.33
N ILE A 333 -1.34 -16.20 7.73
CA ILE A 333 -2.46 -17.03 8.19
C ILE A 333 -3.09 -16.41 9.44
N LYS A 334 -2.27 -15.97 10.42
CA LYS A 334 -2.76 -15.38 11.66
C LYS A 334 -3.56 -14.10 11.43
N ALA A 335 -3.09 -13.23 10.55
CA ALA A 335 -3.80 -12.01 10.17
C ALA A 335 -5.16 -12.33 9.50
N LEU A 336 -5.17 -13.26 8.53
CA LEU A 336 -6.40 -13.68 7.86
C LEU A 336 -7.37 -14.39 8.82
N GLU A 337 -6.87 -15.26 9.71
CA GLU A 337 -7.67 -15.91 10.75
C GLU A 337 -8.32 -14.89 11.68
N ASN A 338 -7.53 -13.92 12.20
CA ASN A 338 -8.04 -12.89 13.09
C ASN A 338 -9.10 -12.01 12.40
N ALA A 339 -8.83 -11.58 11.17
CA ALA A 339 -9.80 -10.82 10.37
C ALA A 339 -11.09 -11.62 10.11
N SER A 340 -10.97 -12.91 9.80
CA SER A 340 -12.10 -13.78 9.49
C SER A 340 -13.06 -14.01 10.66
N LYS A 341 -12.65 -13.75 11.89
CA LYS A 341 -13.53 -13.77 13.06
C LYS A 341 -14.67 -12.75 12.93
N ARG A 342 -14.44 -11.66 12.19
CA ARG A 342 -15.45 -10.63 11.93
C ARG A 342 -16.38 -10.94 10.76
N LEU A 343 -16.10 -11.94 9.93
CA LEU A 343 -17.04 -12.36 8.89
C LEU A 343 -18.35 -12.87 9.51
N VAL A 344 -19.46 -12.43 8.95
CA VAL A 344 -20.77 -13.04 9.23
C VAL A 344 -20.82 -14.49 8.75
N LYS A 345 -21.75 -15.28 9.24
CA LYS A 345 -22.03 -16.60 8.67
C LYS A 345 -22.43 -16.45 7.20
N GLY A 346 -21.84 -17.23 6.30
CA GLY A 346 -22.01 -17.08 4.85
C GLY A 346 -21.17 -15.97 4.22
N GLY A 347 -20.47 -15.17 5.03
CA GLY A 347 -19.55 -14.13 4.57
C GLY A 347 -18.35 -14.70 3.81
N LYS A 348 -17.77 -13.91 2.89
CA LYS A 348 -16.73 -14.39 1.98
C LYS A 348 -15.35 -13.86 2.34
N LEU A 349 -14.36 -14.73 2.22
CA LEU A 349 -12.94 -14.41 2.27
C LEU A 349 -12.35 -14.52 0.86
N CYS A 350 -12.07 -13.36 0.24
CA CYS A 350 -11.49 -13.22 -1.09
C CYS A 350 -10.03 -12.82 -0.96
N VAL A 351 -9.10 -13.73 -1.28
CA VAL A 351 -7.66 -13.50 -1.12
C VAL A 351 -6.96 -13.58 -2.47
N LEU A 352 -6.36 -12.46 -2.92
CA LEU A 352 -5.53 -12.40 -4.12
C LEU A 352 -4.07 -12.67 -3.76
N ILE A 353 -3.44 -13.64 -4.41
CA ILE A 353 -2.09 -14.09 -4.10
C ILE A 353 -1.34 -14.52 -5.35
N GLY A 354 -0.05 -14.22 -5.41
CA GLY A 354 0.85 -14.76 -6.43
C GLY A 354 1.62 -15.97 -5.91
N ASN A 355 2.09 -16.82 -6.84
CA ASN A 355 2.94 -17.96 -6.55
C ASN A 355 4.42 -17.62 -6.79
N PRO A 356 5.20 -17.25 -5.77
CA PRO A 356 6.63 -17.01 -5.92
C PRO A 356 7.40 -18.33 -6.07
N LYS A 357 8.63 -18.23 -6.58
CA LYS A 357 9.58 -19.35 -6.54
C LYS A 357 10.60 -19.13 -5.43
N MET A 358 10.78 -20.13 -4.58
CA MET A 358 11.82 -20.18 -3.56
C MET A 358 12.77 -21.33 -3.87
N LYS A 359 14.05 -21.05 -4.11
CA LYS A 359 15.04 -22.06 -4.54
C LYS A 359 14.61 -22.84 -5.80
N GLY A 360 13.94 -22.16 -6.76
CA GLY A 360 13.40 -22.81 -7.96
C GLY A 360 12.09 -23.59 -7.74
N ILE A 361 11.65 -23.77 -6.49
CA ILE A 361 10.39 -24.42 -6.14
C ILE A 361 9.28 -23.40 -6.16
N GLU A 362 8.24 -23.65 -6.95
CA GLU A 362 7.03 -22.83 -6.92
C GLU A 362 6.25 -23.06 -5.63
N VAL A 363 5.95 -22.00 -4.92
CA VAL A 363 5.17 -22.03 -3.68
C VAL A 363 3.76 -21.56 -3.99
N GLU A 364 2.83 -22.49 -4.11
CA GLU A 364 1.42 -22.18 -4.36
C GLU A 364 0.75 -21.74 -3.05
N ILE A 365 0.86 -20.47 -2.72
CA ILE A 365 0.42 -19.89 -1.43
C ILE A 365 -1.07 -20.16 -1.20
N TRP A 366 -1.90 -20.08 -2.26
CA TRP A 366 -3.34 -20.33 -2.16
C TRP A 366 -3.65 -21.74 -1.63
N LYS A 367 -2.80 -22.76 -1.90
CA LYS A 367 -2.99 -24.12 -1.39
C LYS A 367 -2.83 -24.19 0.12
N VAL A 368 -1.87 -23.46 0.67
CA VAL A 368 -1.66 -23.40 2.13
C VAL A 368 -2.84 -22.71 2.80
N ILE A 369 -3.30 -21.56 2.26
CA ILE A 369 -4.46 -20.86 2.80
C ILE A 369 -5.72 -21.72 2.69
N TYR A 370 -5.96 -22.34 1.53
CA TYR A 370 -7.07 -23.25 1.32
C TYR A 370 -7.06 -24.41 2.35
N GLU A 371 -5.93 -25.10 2.45
CA GLU A 371 -5.77 -26.25 3.37
C GLU A 371 -6.06 -25.84 4.82
N TYR A 372 -5.48 -24.73 5.28
CA TYR A 372 -5.66 -24.24 6.64
C TYR A 372 -7.11 -23.85 6.93
N PHE A 373 -7.71 -23.03 6.08
CA PHE A 373 -9.06 -22.51 6.31
C PHE A 373 -10.14 -23.59 6.18
N VAL A 374 -9.99 -24.49 5.24
CA VAL A 374 -10.97 -25.58 5.04
C VAL A 374 -10.87 -26.64 6.13
N ASN A 375 -9.65 -27.06 6.51
CA ASN A 375 -9.47 -28.14 7.47
C ASN A 375 -9.60 -27.67 8.93
N ASN A 376 -8.98 -26.56 9.28
CA ASN A 376 -8.87 -26.13 10.67
C ASN A 376 -9.98 -25.15 11.07
N LEU A 377 -10.45 -24.33 10.13
CA LEU A 377 -11.49 -23.31 10.40
C LEU A 377 -12.83 -23.63 9.75
N HIS A 378 -12.92 -24.80 9.09
CA HIS A 378 -14.15 -25.33 8.49
C HIS A 378 -14.82 -24.41 7.45
N PHE A 379 -14.04 -23.55 6.77
CA PHE A 379 -14.55 -22.74 5.66
C PHE A 379 -14.96 -23.66 4.49
N LYS A 380 -15.94 -23.19 3.72
CA LYS A 380 -16.36 -23.86 2.48
C LYS A 380 -15.61 -23.23 1.30
N PHE A 381 -15.11 -24.05 0.41
CA PHE A 381 -14.58 -23.60 -0.89
C PHE A 381 -15.72 -23.08 -1.78
N ILE A 382 -15.52 -21.91 -2.39
CA ILE A 382 -16.46 -21.32 -3.35
C ILE A 382 -15.83 -21.27 -4.73
N ASP A 383 -14.72 -20.51 -4.91
CA ASP A 383 -14.09 -20.33 -6.21
C ASP A 383 -12.57 -20.21 -6.11
N LEU A 384 -11.92 -20.51 -7.23
CA LEU A 384 -10.49 -20.24 -7.44
C LEU A 384 -10.29 -19.79 -8.88
N PHE A 385 -9.73 -18.59 -9.05
CA PHE A 385 -9.41 -18.02 -10.36
C PHE A 385 -7.91 -17.89 -10.55
N ASP A 386 -7.46 -18.11 -11.80
CA ASP A 386 -6.09 -17.90 -12.27
C ASP A 386 -6.10 -16.71 -13.23
N ASP A 387 -5.68 -15.53 -12.76
CA ASP A 387 -5.56 -14.31 -13.57
C ASP A 387 -4.18 -14.27 -14.23
N LYS A 388 -4.14 -14.42 -15.54
CA LYS A 388 -2.89 -14.38 -16.32
C LYS A 388 -2.33 -12.98 -16.41
N ILE A 389 -1.08 -12.81 -16.00
CA ILE A 389 -0.38 -11.53 -16.08
C ILE A 389 0.12 -11.33 -17.53
N VAL A 390 -0.66 -10.61 -18.33
CA VAL A 390 -0.36 -10.35 -19.74
C VAL A 390 0.77 -9.34 -19.92
N TYR A 391 0.92 -8.38 -19.01
CA TYR A 391 1.95 -7.33 -19.10
C TYR A 391 2.56 -7.03 -17.74
N ARG A 392 3.88 -7.16 -17.65
CA ARG A 392 4.67 -6.73 -16.50
C ARG A 392 5.90 -5.95 -16.96
N LYS A 393 6.07 -4.75 -16.39
CA LYS A 393 7.33 -4.03 -16.53
C LYS A 393 8.35 -4.65 -15.56
N LEU A 394 9.09 -5.65 -16.06
CA LEU A 394 10.20 -6.25 -15.31
C LEU A 394 11.45 -5.35 -15.44
N PHE A 395 12.23 -5.26 -14.38
CA PHE A 395 13.50 -4.54 -14.43
C PHE A 395 14.51 -5.34 -15.24
N THR A 396 15.19 -4.69 -16.19
CA THR A 396 16.30 -5.27 -16.94
C THR A 396 17.47 -5.60 -15.98
N GLY A 397 18.11 -6.75 -16.18
CA GLY A 397 19.24 -7.20 -15.35
C GLY A 397 18.84 -7.84 -14.00
N ARG A 398 17.67 -8.45 -13.89
CA ARG A 398 17.31 -9.28 -12.74
C ARG A 398 18.19 -10.53 -12.67
N ASN A 399 19.09 -10.57 -11.69
CA ASN A 399 19.88 -11.76 -11.35
C ASN A 399 19.26 -12.55 -10.18
N ASN A 400 17.93 -12.53 -10.03
CA ASN A 400 17.26 -13.30 -8.99
C ASN A 400 16.80 -14.68 -9.52
N GLN A 401 16.38 -15.56 -8.60
CA GLN A 401 15.95 -16.93 -8.91
C GLN A 401 14.66 -17.02 -9.77
N ASN A 402 14.01 -15.89 -10.06
CA ASN A 402 12.82 -15.81 -10.92
C ASN A 402 12.91 -14.61 -11.87
N PRO A 403 13.81 -14.66 -12.89
CA PRO A 403 14.01 -13.54 -13.81
C PRO A 403 12.75 -13.22 -14.64
N GLU A 404 11.91 -14.22 -14.93
CA GLU A 404 10.66 -14.04 -15.66
C GLU A 404 9.52 -13.43 -14.81
N GLY A 405 9.67 -13.39 -13.49
CA GLY A 405 8.60 -12.97 -12.57
C GLY A 405 7.48 -14.01 -12.43
N MET A 406 6.42 -13.64 -11.73
CA MET A 406 5.21 -14.47 -11.61
C MET A 406 4.39 -14.38 -12.90
N LYS A 407 3.83 -15.49 -13.36
CA LYS A 407 3.03 -15.56 -14.59
C LYS A 407 1.52 -15.42 -14.33
N SER A 408 1.09 -15.66 -13.09
CA SER A 408 -0.31 -15.63 -12.69
C SER A 408 -0.47 -15.11 -11.26
N GLU A 409 -1.64 -14.57 -10.98
CA GLU A 409 -2.15 -14.29 -9.64
C GLU A 409 -3.43 -15.10 -9.43
N TYR A 410 -3.67 -15.57 -8.21
CA TYR A 410 -4.80 -16.43 -7.89
C TYR A 410 -5.75 -15.72 -6.94
N LEU A 411 -7.03 -15.67 -7.30
CA LEU A 411 -8.08 -15.23 -6.39
C LEU A 411 -8.75 -16.46 -5.79
N LEU A 412 -8.49 -16.69 -4.52
CA LEU A 412 -9.15 -17.75 -3.73
C LEU A 412 -10.35 -17.16 -3.00
N VAL A 413 -11.51 -17.82 -3.12
CA VAL A 413 -12.75 -17.42 -2.45
C VAL A 413 -13.23 -18.55 -1.56
N LEU A 414 -13.35 -18.24 -0.28
CA LEU A 414 -13.84 -19.15 0.77
C LEU A 414 -15.05 -18.53 1.49
N GLU A 415 -15.95 -19.37 2.02
CA GLU A 415 -17.15 -18.96 2.76
C GLU A 415 -17.09 -19.43 4.21
N LYS A 416 -17.39 -18.56 5.15
CA LYS A 416 -17.52 -18.90 6.56
C LYS A 416 -18.83 -19.67 6.80
N LYS A 417 -18.75 -20.87 7.40
CA LYS A 417 -19.94 -21.67 7.75
C LYS A 417 -20.67 -21.16 8.97
#